data_32ffdc535a1ab3cf02528d333da65e60
#
_entry.id   32ffdc535a1ab3cf02528d333da65e60
#
_cell.length_a   1.000
_cell.length_b   1.000
_cell.length_c   1.000
_cell.angle_alpha   90.00
_cell.angle_beta   90.00
_cell.angle_gamma   90.00
#
_symmetry.space_group_name_H-M   'P 1'
#
loop_
_entity.id
_entity.type
_entity.pdbx_description
1 polymer ?
#
loop_
_entity_poly.entity_id
_entity_poly.type
_entity_poly.pdbx_seq_one_letter_code
_entity_poly.pdbx_strand_id
1 'polypeptide(L)'
;MRKLASVFGGTLLLALAVAFLARDAAATRQAAPAVNDSLLAPVLTVSDTAALKGPRQPIFFRHDIHAGQFKINCQYCHYSVSVSSEPGIPSMATCMNCHLVIGGTDSTAQREIAKVRDAFNTNTPVEWNRVYFLARHAHFPHM
;
A
#
# COMPACT_ATOMS: atom_id res chain seq x y z
N MET A 1 -43.78 -44.29 28.69
CA MET A 1 -43.94 -43.41 27.49
C MET A 1 -43.55 -41.95 27.71
N ARG A 2 -42.91 -41.55 28.81
CA ARG A 2 -42.50 -40.16 29.09
C ARG A 2 -41.06 -39.79 28.69
N LYS A 3 -40.20 -40.75 28.35
CA LYS A 3 -38.78 -40.52 28.01
C LYS A 3 -38.49 -40.21 26.55
N LEU A 4 -39.37 -40.52 25.62
CA LEU A 4 -39.17 -40.27 24.18
C LEU A 4 -39.47 -38.82 23.77
N ALA A 5 -40.36 -38.12 24.46
CA ALA A 5 -40.69 -36.73 24.16
C ALA A 5 -39.55 -35.72 24.45
N SER A 6 -38.67 -36.02 25.40
CA SER A 6 -37.57 -35.15 25.79
C SER A 6 -36.39 -35.17 24.80
N VAL A 7 -36.18 -36.26 24.06
CA VAL A 7 -35.09 -36.39 23.09
C VAL A 7 -35.42 -35.63 21.81
N PHE A 8 -36.68 -35.63 21.36
CA PHE A 8 -37.10 -34.92 20.16
C PHE A 8 -37.11 -33.40 20.34
N GLY A 9 -37.40 -32.89 21.54
CA GLY A 9 -37.39 -31.46 21.85
C GLY A 9 -35.96 -30.88 21.81
N GLY A 10 -34.98 -31.63 22.34
CA GLY A 10 -33.59 -31.19 22.38
C GLY A 10 -32.93 -31.09 20.97
N THR A 11 -33.22 -32.04 20.10
CA THR A 11 -32.69 -32.06 18.76
C THR A 11 -33.27 -30.92 17.85
N LEU A 12 -34.56 -30.60 18.05
CA LEU A 12 -35.20 -29.51 17.31
C LEU A 12 -34.65 -28.15 17.72
N LEU A 13 -34.42 -27.91 19.02
CA LEU A 13 -33.84 -26.66 19.52
C LEU A 13 -32.40 -26.49 19.06
N LEU A 14 -31.60 -27.56 19.04
CA LEU A 14 -30.20 -27.52 18.53
C LEU A 14 -30.15 -27.22 17.03
N ALA A 15 -31.04 -27.81 16.25
CA ALA A 15 -31.15 -27.56 14.82
C ALA A 15 -31.52 -26.09 14.49
N LEU A 16 -32.45 -25.52 15.29
CA LEU A 16 -32.83 -24.11 15.13
C LEU A 16 -31.69 -23.15 15.51
N ALA A 17 -30.94 -23.45 16.57
CA ALA A 17 -29.78 -22.65 16.98
C ALA A 17 -28.67 -22.67 15.94
N VAL A 18 -28.37 -23.83 15.35
CA VAL A 18 -27.37 -23.96 14.29
C VAL A 18 -27.83 -23.22 13.03
N ALA A 19 -29.10 -23.26 12.67
CA ALA A 19 -29.64 -22.53 11.52
C ALA A 19 -29.60 -21.01 11.74
N PHE A 20 -29.76 -20.53 12.97
CA PHE A 20 -29.67 -19.11 13.29
C PHE A 20 -28.24 -18.61 13.22
N LEU A 21 -27.29 -19.34 13.77
CA LEU A 21 -25.86 -19.03 13.69
C LEU A 21 -25.32 -19.07 12.24
N ALA A 22 -25.84 -19.98 11.42
CA ALA A 22 -25.47 -20.05 10.00
C ALA A 22 -26.02 -18.87 9.19
N ARG A 23 -27.15 -18.27 9.58
CA ARG A 23 -27.70 -17.07 8.94
C ARG A 23 -26.87 -15.83 9.23
N ASP A 24 -26.38 -15.65 10.47
CA ASP A 24 -25.53 -14.53 10.83
C ASP A 24 -24.15 -14.59 10.13
N ALA A 25 -23.61 -15.80 9.95
CA ALA A 25 -22.37 -15.99 9.21
C ALA A 25 -22.50 -15.73 7.68
N ALA A 26 -23.70 -15.86 7.14
CA ALA A 26 -23.96 -15.54 5.73
C ALA A 26 -24.22 -14.03 5.52
N ALA A 27 -24.79 -13.35 6.51
CA ALA A 27 -25.07 -11.92 6.44
C ALA A 27 -23.80 -11.04 6.51
N THR A 28 -22.74 -11.53 7.14
CA THR A 28 -21.47 -10.80 7.27
C THR A 28 -20.55 -10.90 6.03
N ARG A 29 -20.89 -11.72 5.04
CA ARG A 29 -20.25 -11.69 3.73
C ARG A 29 -20.91 -10.64 2.84
N GLN A 30 -21.02 -9.41 3.31
CA GLN A 30 -21.23 -8.29 2.43
C GLN A 30 -19.98 -8.17 1.57
N ALA A 31 -20.12 -8.44 0.27
CA ALA A 31 -19.05 -8.19 -0.69
C ALA A 31 -18.61 -6.74 -0.49
N ALA A 32 -17.32 -6.54 -0.29
CA ALA A 32 -16.76 -5.20 -0.28
C ALA A 32 -17.30 -4.46 -1.52
N PRO A 33 -17.74 -3.19 -1.38
CA PRO A 33 -18.24 -2.43 -2.50
C PRO A 33 -17.21 -2.52 -3.63
N ALA A 34 -17.65 -2.93 -4.82
CA ALA A 34 -16.81 -2.99 -5.99
C ALA A 34 -16.17 -1.61 -6.13
N VAL A 35 -14.84 -1.54 -6.00
CA VAL A 35 -14.09 -0.32 -6.23
C VAL A 35 -14.40 0.08 -7.65
N ASN A 36 -15.08 1.21 -7.83
CA ASN A 36 -15.44 1.71 -9.13
C ASN A 36 -14.16 2.12 -9.84
N ASP A 37 -13.69 1.30 -10.76
CA ASP A 37 -12.43 1.46 -11.50
C ASP A 37 -12.41 2.79 -12.30
N SER A 38 -13.57 3.41 -12.51
CA SER A 38 -13.73 4.72 -13.15
C SER A 38 -13.18 5.89 -12.31
N LEU A 39 -12.89 5.68 -11.03
CA LEU A 39 -12.29 6.72 -10.16
C LEU A 39 -10.75 6.64 -10.11
N LEU A 40 -10.17 5.61 -10.70
CA LEU A 40 -8.73 5.55 -10.91
C LEU A 40 -8.40 6.50 -12.05
N ALA A 41 -7.87 7.69 -11.71
CA ALA A 41 -7.28 8.55 -12.72
C ALA A 41 -6.32 7.72 -13.57
N PRO A 42 -6.28 7.92 -14.91
CA PRO A 42 -5.40 7.16 -15.77
C PRO A 42 -3.99 7.20 -15.21
N VAL A 43 -3.47 6.04 -14.84
CA VAL A 43 -2.07 5.93 -14.40
C VAL A 43 -1.22 6.36 -15.59
N LEU A 44 -0.47 7.46 -15.43
CA LEU A 44 0.46 7.91 -16.47
C LEU A 44 1.34 6.72 -16.86
N THR A 45 1.27 6.34 -18.12
CA THR A 45 2.10 5.25 -18.64
C THR A 45 3.57 5.70 -18.61
N VAL A 46 4.48 4.76 -18.45
CA VAL A 46 5.92 5.08 -18.36
C VAL A 46 6.48 5.72 -19.62
N SER A 47 5.78 5.63 -20.74
CA SER A 47 6.08 6.40 -21.96
C SER A 47 6.06 7.91 -21.73
N ASP A 48 5.31 8.39 -20.71
CA ASP A 48 5.21 9.81 -20.38
C ASP A 48 6.44 10.34 -19.62
N THR A 49 7.40 9.48 -19.28
CA THR A 49 8.63 9.90 -18.58
C THR A 49 9.46 10.89 -19.40
N ALA A 50 9.32 10.91 -20.72
CA ALA A 50 9.98 11.89 -21.59
C ALA A 50 9.47 13.32 -21.37
N ALA A 51 8.25 13.48 -20.86
CA ALA A 51 7.66 14.78 -20.53
C ALA A 51 8.07 15.28 -19.13
N LEU A 52 8.66 14.44 -18.30
CA LEU A 52 9.09 14.83 -16.95
C LEU A 52 10.37 15.67 -17.05
N LYS A 53 10.26 16.92 -16.62
CA LYS A 53 11.41 17.83 -16.53
C LYS A 53 12.20 17.53 -15.25
N GLY A 54 13.50 17.28 -15.40
CA GLY A 54 14.39 17.08 -14.27
C GLY A 54 15.45 16.00 -14.50
N PRO A 55 16.43 15.84 -13.61
CA PRO A 55 17.45 14.81 -13.73
C PRO A 55 16.83 13.42 -13.58
N ARG A 56 17.31 12.47 -14.38
CA ARG A 56 16.91 11.07 -14.20
C ARG A 56 17.36 10.56 -12.85
N GLN A 57 16.44 9.91 -12.15
CA GLN A 57 16.72 9.24 -10.88
C GLN A 57 17.25 7.82 -11.13
N PRO A 58 18.10 7.28 -10.26
CA PRO A 58 18.59 5.91 -10.38
C PRO A 58 17.46 4.87 -10.33
N ILE A 59 16.42 5.14 -9.53
CA ILE A 59 15.17 4.38 -9.49
C ILE A 59 14.04 5.32 -9.83
N PHE A 60 13.19 4.95 -10.78
CA PHE A 60 12.02 5.73 -11.15
C PHE A 60 10.91 5.53 -10.12
N PHE A 61 10.99 6.29 -9.01
CA PHE A 61 10.00 6.26 -7.96
C PHE A 61 8.82 7.19 -8.28
N ARG A 62 7.60 6.69 -8.16
CA ARG A 62 6.36 7.41 -8.47
C ARG A 62 5.56 7.75 -7.21
N HIS A 63 5.63 9.02 -6.79
CA HIS A 63 4.83 9.54 -5.69
C HIS A 63 3.33 9.51 -5.99
N ASP A 64 2.94 9.73 -7.24
CA ASP A 64 1.54 9.72 -7.69
C ASP A 64 0.89 8.34 -7.52
N ILE A 65 1.65 7.25 -7.63
CA ILE A 65 1.17 5.91 -7.33
C ILE A 65 1.10 5.70 -5.82
N HIS A 66 2.18 5.91 -5.09
CA HIS A 66 2.26 5.58 -3.67
C HIS A 66 1.36 6.48 -2.82
N ALA A 67 1.55 7.79 -2.89
CA ALA A 67 0.76 8.76 -2.12
C ALA A 67 -0.55 9.14 -2.83
N GLY A 68 -0.55 9.21 -4.15
CA GLY A 68 -1.72 9.59 -4.93
C GLY A 68 -2.77 8.47 -5.01
N GLN A 69 -2.42 7.34 -5.57
CA GLN A 69 -3.35 6.22 -5.83
C GLN A 69 -3.56 5.37 -4.58
N PHE A 70 -2.49 4.90 -3.95
CA PHE A 70 -2.58 4.02 -2.77
C PHE A 70 -2.78 4.76 -1.45
N LYS A 71 -2.75 6.10 -1.46
CA LYS A 71 -2.97 6.95 -0.27
C LYS A 71 -2.03 6.62 0.89
N ILE A 72 -0.81 6.16 0.60
CA ILE A 72 0.20 5.94 1.63
C ILE A 72 0.56 7.30 2.24
N ASN A 73 0.52 7.37 3.58
CA ASN A 73 0.84 8.61 4.29
C ASN A 73 2.29 9.03 4.01
N CYS A 74 2.50 10.33 3.76
CA CYS A 74 3.83 10.88 3.47
C CYS A 74 4.85 10.55 4.57
N GLN A 75 4.43 10.60 5.83
CA GLN A 75 5.27 10.32 7.00
C GLN A 75 5.66 8.84 7.14
N TYR A 76 5.00 7.94 6.43
CA TYR A 76 5.43 6.54 6.39
C TYR A 76 6.83 6.40 5.80
N CYS A 77 7.11 7.18 4.75
CA CYS A 77 8.41 7.19 4.09
C CYS A 77 9.30 8.34 4.61
N HIS A 78 8.72 9.51 4.83
CA HIS A 78 9.41 10.71 5.27
C HIS A 78 9.16 10.99 6.76
N TYR A 79 9.42 10.00 7.62
CA TYR A 79 9.12 10.08 9.05
C TYR A 79 9.86 11.23 9.78
N SER A 80 11.02 11.65 9.25
CA SER A 80 11.81 12.72 9.84
C SER A 80 11.14 14.11 9.77
N VAL A 81 10.11 14.30 8.91
CA VAL A 81 9.40 15.60 8.81
C VAL A 81 8.71 16.01 10.11
N SER A 82 8.41 15.06 10.99
CA SER A 82 7.80 15.34 12.29
C SER A 82 8.78 15.98 13.29
N VAL A 83 10.07 15.93 13.04
CA VAL A 83 11.12 16.39 13.95
C VAL A 83 12.24 17.16 13.25
N SER A 84 12.19 17.32 11.95
CA SER A 84 13.19 17.97 11.13
C SER A 84 12.55 18.82 10.02
N SER A 85 13.15 19.93 9.68
CA SER A 85 12.81 20.72 8.50
C SER A 85 13.12 20.01 7.19
N GLU A 86 13.94 18.95 7.22
CA GLU A 86 14.27 18.15 6.05
C GLU A 86 13.55 16.79 6.09
N PRO A 87 12.82 16.43 5.03
CA PRO A 87 12.00 15.21 5.02
C PRO A 87 12.83 13.93 5.00
N GLY A 88 14.12 14.01 4.67
CA GLY A 88 14.96 12.83 4.50
C GLY A 88 14.54 11.93 3.34
N ILE A 89 15.40 10.98 3.01
CA ILE A 89 15.10 9.90 2.05
C ILE A 89 14.90 8.61 2.86
N PRO A 90 13.82 7.87 2.62
CA PRO A 90 13.57 6.62 3.34
C PRO A 90 14.66 5.59 3.04
N SER A 91 14.96 4.75 4.03
CA SER A 91 15.88 3.63 3.85
C SER A 91 15.30 2.58 2.89
N MET A 92 16.14 1.76 2.27
CA MET A 92 15.67 0.65 1.42
C MET A 92 14.80 -0.35 2.19
N ALA A 93 15.03 -0.51 3.49
CA ALA A 93 14.19 -1.34 4.35
C ALA A 93 12.73 -0.86 4.35
N THR A 94 12.48 0.44 4.35
CA THR A 94 11.12 1.00 4.26
C THR A 94 10.43 0.59 2.96
N CYS A 95 11.15 0.59 1.84
CA CYS A 95 10.64 0.13 0.55
C CYS A 95 10.33 -1.37 0.59
N MET A 96 11.21 -2.15 1.21
CA MET A 96 11.10 -3.60 1.28
C MET A 96 9.98 -4.11 2.19
N ASN A 97 9.41 -3.28 3.08
CA ASN A 97 8.21 -3.64 3.84
C ASN A 97 7.04 -4.09 2.93
N CYS A 98 6.96 -3.53 1.72
CA CYS A 98 5.97 -3.90 0.72
C CYS A 98 6.59 -4.64 -0.46
N HIS A 99 7.73 -4.17 -0.97
CA HIS A 99 8.35 -4.70 -2.18
C HIS A 99 9.08 -6.03 -1.99
N LEU A 100 9.08 -6.59 -0.78
CA LEU A 100 9.43 -7.98 -0.57
C LEU A 100 8.47 -8.92 -1.34
N VAL A 101 7.18 -8.58 -1.35
CA VAL A 101 6.12 -9.38 -1.98
C VAL A 101 5.52 -8.72 -3.22
N ILE A 102 5.45 -7.38 -3.26
CA ILE A 102 4.88 -6.64 -4.39
C ILE A 102 5.93 -6.46 -5.47
N GLY A 103 5.72 -7.09 -6.63
CA GLY A 103 6.68 -7.10 -7.74
C GLY A 103 6.39 -6.09 -8.87
N GLY A 104 5.26 -5.37 -8.81
CA GLY A 104 4.81 -4.49 -9.90
C GLY A 104 3.95 -5.20 -10.94
N THR A 105 3.08 -4.45 -11.60
CA THR A 105 2.07 -4.95 -12.54
C THR A 105 2.56 -4.99 -13.99
N ASP A 106 3.53 -4.17 -14.33
CA ASP A 106 4.09 -4.07 -15.68
C ASP A 106 5.62 -4.25 -15.67
N SER A 107 6.20 -4.45 -16.84
CA SER A 107 7.63 -4.74 -17.00
C SER A 107 8.54 -3.61 -16.52
N THR A 108 8.06 -2.37 -16.52
CA THR A 108 8.85 -1.23 -16.05
C THR A 108 8.84 -1.13 -14.55
N ALA A 109 7.66 -1.25 -13.93
CA ALA A 109 7.55 -1.33 -12.47
C ALA A 109 8.39 -2.49 -11.93
N GLN A 110 8.35 -3.66 -12.58
CA GLN A 110 9.15 -4.83 -12.20
C GLN A 110 10.66 -4.54 -12.26
N ARG A 111 11.14 -3.87 -13.33
CA ARG A 111 12.56 -3.49 -13.43
C ARG A 111 12.99 -2.49 -12.35
N GLU A 112 12.14 -1.50 -12.06
CA GLU A 112 12.46 -0.50 -11.04
C GLU A 112 12.43 -1.10 -9.63
N ILE A 113 11.48 -1.99 -9.34
CA ILE A 113 11.41 -2.71 -8.07
C ILE A 113 12.60 -3.69 -7.93
N ALA A 114 13.05 -4.30 -9.02
CA ALA A 114 14.25 -5.13 -9.00
C ALA A 114 15.49 -4.35 -8.53
N LYS A 115 15.65 -3.09 -8.95
CA LYS A 115 16.73 -2.22 -8.46
C LYS A 115 16.63 -1.95 -6.95
N VAL A 116 15.41 -1.76 -6.42
CA VAL A 116 15.19 -1.59 -4.98
C VAL A 116 15.64 -2.83 -4.22
N ARG A 117 15.25 -4.01 -4.69
CA ARG A 117 15.62 -5.31 -4.09
C ARG A 117 17.12 -5.55 -4.16
N ASP A 118 17.73 -5.22 -5.28
CA ASP A 118 19.18 -5.36 -5.47
C ASP A 118 19.94 -4.44 -4.49
N ALA A 119 19.58 -3.16 -4.44
CA ALA A 119 20.18 -2.19 -3.50
C ALA A 119 20.04 -2.64 -2.03
N PHE A 120 18.89 -3.20 -1.67
CA PHE A 120 18.67 -3.75 -0.33
C PHE A 120 19.53 -4.98 -0.06
N ASN A 121 19.55 -5.94 -0.98
CA ASN A 121 20.27 -7.22 -0.82
C ASN A 121 21.79 -7.02 -0.80
N THR A 122 22.29 -6.06 -1.58
CA THR A 122 23.72 -5.72 -1.62
C THR A 122 24.13 -4.71 -0.57
N ASN A 123 23.16 -4.21 0.23
CA ASN A 123 23.36 -3.12 1.19
C ASN A 123 24.03 -1.89 0.55
N THR A 124 23.67 -1.59 -0.69
CA THR A 124 24.24 -0.47 -1.45
C THR A 124 23.25 0.71 -1.39
N PRO A 125 23.66 1.88 -0.89
CA PRO A 125 22.80 3.05 -0.85
C PRO A 125 22.50 3.53 -2.27
N VAL A 126 21.25 3.99 -2.48
CA VAL A 126 20.84 4.60 -3.75
C VAL A 126 21.20 6.08 -3.72
N GLU A 127 22.05 6.49 -4.65
CA GLU A 127 22.46 7.88 -4.80
C GLU A 127 21.42 8.67 -5.60
N TRP A 128 20.46 9.24 -4.88
CA TRP A 128 19.41 10.05 -5.48
C TRP A 128 19.95 11.39 -6.00
N ASN A 129 19.54 11.78 -7.19
CA ASN A 129 19.85 13.10 -7.75
C ASN A 129 18.96 14.17 -7.11
N ARG A 130 19.58 15.16 -6.49
CA ARG A 130 18.86 16.30 -5.93
C ARG A 130 18.26 17.15 -7.07
N VAL A 131 16.95 17.36 -7.02
CA VAL A 131 16.20 18.07 -8.07
C VAL A 131 16.13 19.57 -7.79
N TYR A 132 15.91 19.94 -6.54
CA TYR A 132 15.74 21.32 -6.11
C TYR A 132 16.76 21.72 -5.04
N PHE A 133 17.20 22.97 -5.13
CA PHE A 133 18.07 23.60 -4.15
C PHE A 133 17.35 24.82 -3.61
N LEU A 134 17.02 24.81 -2.34
CA LEU A 134 16.56 26.00 -1.64
C LEU A 134 17.78 26.81 -1.19
N ALA A 135 17.68 28.13 -1.30
CA ALA A 135 18.66 29.01 -0.71
C ALA A 135 18.70 28.81 0.82
N ARG A 136 19.86 28.92 1.45
CA ARG A 136 20.02 28.63 2.90
C ARG A 136 19.13 29.48 3.82
N HIS A 137 18.69 30.64 3.37
CA HIS A 137 17.77 31.53 4.10
C HIS A 137 16.31 31.19 3.89
N ALA A 138 15.98 30.29 2.95
CA ALA A 138 14.61 29.86 2.73
C ALA A 138 14.32 28.64 3.63
N HIS A 139 13.46 28.86 4.61
CA HIS A 139 12.99 27.80 5.50
C HIS A 139 11.55 27.44 5.13
N PHE A 140 11.32 26.18 4.78
CA PHE A 140 9.99 25.64 4.60
C PHE A 140 9.76 24.57 5.68
N PRO A 141 9.12 24.94 6.81
CA PRO A 141 8.84 23.97 7.86
C PRO A 141 7.77 22.99 7.37
N HIS A 142 8.06 21.70 7.45
CA HIS A 142 7.09 20.63 7.19
C HIS A 142 6.23 20.30 8.43
N MET A 143 6.51 20.94 9.56
CA MET A 143 5.77 20.81 10.81
C MET A 143 4.55 21.72 10.84
#